data_d40a3d922a9e255250fee6f2b5ebe234
#
_entry.id   d40a3d922a9e255250fee6f2b5ebe234
#
_cell.length_a   1.000
_cell.length_b   1.000
_cell.length_c   1.000
_cell.angle_alpha   90.00
_cell.angle_beta   90.00
_cell.angle_gamma   90.00
#
_symmetry.space_group_name_H-M   'P 1'
#
loop_
_entity.id
_entity.type
_entity.pdbx_description
1 polymer ?
#
loop_
_entity_poly.entity_id
_entity_poly.type
_entity_poly.pdbx_seq_one_letter_code
_entity_poly.pdbx_strand_id
1 'polypeptide(L)'
;AEALREVYGERLAAVYDKSSQTVPYKAGLNAVDGYLMGKVAAPTQEVSENGHRFLVNWEEGQKTGFFLDQRCNRELVERYAAGRTVLNTFCYTGGFSVYAAAGGAKEVCSVDASERAVQLADENMRLNFGDSFPHTTLACDAVEYLKQIGDRYDLIILDPPAFAKHHKVLGNAMQGYKRLNARALSQIRPGGILFTFSCSQAVTKELFRTTVFSAAAIAGRNVRILHQLAQPADHPINIYHPEGEYLKGLVLYVE
;
A
#
# COMPACT_ATOMS: atom_id res chain seq x y z
N ALA A 1 23.70 0.55 -15.49
CA ALA A 1 24.15 1.84 -14.94
C ALA A 1 24.61 2.78 -16.06
N GLU A 2 25.44 2.34 -17.00
CA GLU A 2 25.98 3.17 -18.10
C GLU A 2 24.90 3.79 -18.97
N ALA A 3 23.93 3.02 -19.45
CA ALA A 3 22.81 3.52 -20.25
C ALA A 3 21.96 4.58 -19.49
N LEU A 4 21.79 4.42 -18.18
CA LEU A 4 21.13 5.45 -17.36
C LEU A 4 21.96 6.73 -17.30
N ARG A 5 23.29 6.61 -17.21
CA ARG A 5 24.18 7.76 -17.22
C ARG A 5 24.15 8.52 -18.55
N GLU A 6 24.08 7.79 -19.68
CA GLU A 6 23.92 8.42 -21.01
C GLU A 6 22.63 9.24 -21.10
N VAL A 7 21.51 8.73 -20.57
CA VAL A 7 20.20 9.38 -20.64
C VAL A 7 20.09 10.56 -19.66
N TYR A 8 20.54 10.40 -18.42
CA TYR A 8 20.32 11.36 -17.33
C TYR A 8 21.51 12.29 -17.06
N GLY A 9 22.72 11.95 -17.53
CA GLY A 9 23.94 12.74 -17.34
C GLY A 9 24.22 13.06 -15.89
N GLU A 10 24.57 14.31 -15.59
CA GLU A 10 24.90 14.81 -14.24
C GLU A 10 23.71 14.80 -13.28
N ARG A 11 22.49 14.62 -13.76
CA ARG A 11 21.31 14.48 -12.90
C ARG A 11 21.24 13.12 -12.19
N LEU A 12 22.02 12.13 -12.64
CA LEU A 12 22.07 10.81 -12.05
C LEU A 12 23.16 10.77 -10.97
N ALA A 13 22.78 10.91 -9.71
CA ALA A 13 23.73 10.91 -8.58
C ALA A 13 24.25 9.50 -8.25
N ALA A 14 23.38 8.47 -8.33
CA ALA A 14 23.74 7.11 -7.98
C ALA A 14 22.81 6.08 -8.66
N VAL A 15 23.31 4.85 -8.80
CA VAL A 15 22.50 3.68 -9.17
C VAL A 15 22.74 2.61 -8.12
N TYR A 16 21.67 2.18 -7.46
CA TYR A 16 21.68 1.11 -6.46
C TYR A 16 20.98 -0.13 -6.99
N ASP A 17 21.66 -1.25 -7.00
CA ASP A 17 21.08 -2.57 -7.33
C ASP A 17 20.50 -3.19 -6.06
N LYS A 18 19.22 -3.55 -6.09
CA LYS A 18 18.50 -4.24 -5.02
C LYS A 18 17.85 -5.52 -5.53
N SER A 19 18.56 -6.28 -6.33
CA SER A 19 18.04 -7.47 -7.02
C SER A 19 18.19 -8.75 -6.21
N SER A 20 18.95 -8.77 -5.11
CA SER A 20 19.28 -10.00 -4.38
C SER A 20 18.06 -10.86 -4.01
N GLN A 21 16.94 -10.22 -3.68
CA GLN A 21 15.71 -10.92 -3.31
C GLN A 21 14.77 -11.24 -4.49
N THR A 22 15.04 -10.72 -5.69
CA THR A 22 14.16 -10.84 -6.86
C THR A 22 14.73 -11.69 -7.98
N VAL A 23 16.04 -11.93 -7.98
CA VAL A 23 16.70 -12.81 -8.95
C VAL A 23 16.17 -14.25 -8.79
N PRO A 24 15.66 -14.87 -9.86
CA PRO A 24 15.20 -16.24 -9.81
C PRO A 24 16.32 -17.19 -9.38
N TYR A 25 16.10 -18.05 -8.40
CA TYR A 25 17.08 -19.02 -7.91
C TYR A 25 17.69 -19.86 -9.06
N LYS A 26 16.89 -20.19 -10.08
CA LYS A 26 17.32 -20.96 -11.26
C LYS A 26 18.26 -20.19 -12.19
N ALA A 27 18.41 -18.88 -12.03
CA ALA A 27 19.30 -18.09 -12.90
C ALA A 27 20.79 -18.28 -12.58
N GLY A 28 21.12 -18.91 -11.45
CA GLY A 28 22.52 -19.13 -11.03
C GLY A 28 23.31 -17.84 -10.79
N LEU A 29 22.62 -16.71 -10.64
CA LEU A 29 23.23 -15.41 -10.42
C LEU A 29 23.33 -15.14 -8.91
N ASN A 30 24.53 -14.85 -8.43
CA ASN A 30 24.77 -14.36 -7.08
C ASN A 30 24.60 -12.84 -7.07
N ALA A 31 23.36 -12.35 -7.06
CA ALA A 31 23.09 -10.93 -6.92
C ALA A 31 23.39 -10.46 -5.50
N VAL A 32 24.15 -9.38 -5.39
CA VAL A 32 24.47 -8.71 -4.13
C VAL A 32 23.97 -7.29 -4.24
N ASP A 33 23.18 -6.86 -3.26
CA ASP A 33 22.67 -5.49 -3.23
C ASP A 33 23.84 -4.50 -3.00
N GLY A 34 23.82 -3.36 -3.72
CA GLY A 34 24.86 -2.37 -3.61
C GLY A 34 24.83 -1.28 -4.68
N TYR A 35 25.67 -0.28 -4.49
CA TYR A 35 25.84 0.80 -5.47
C TYR A 35 26.65 0.31 -6.69
N LEU A 36 26.03 0.40 -7.86
CA LEU A 36 26.70 0.15 -9.15
C LEU A 36 27.43 1.40 -9.65
N MET A 37 26.95 2.58 -9.24
CA MET A 37 27.55 3.87 -9.62
C MET A 37 27.17 4.92 -8.57
N GLY A 38 28.09 5.82 -8.29
CA GLY A 38 27.89 6.90 -7.30
C GLY A 38 27.60 6.39 -5.90
N LYS A 39 27.20 7.30 -5.03
CA LYS A 39 26.71 7.00 -3.67
C LYS A 39 25.97 8.22 -3.14
N VAL A 40 24.91 8.03 -2.40
CA VAL A 40 24.24 9.10 -1.68
C VAL A 40 24.84 9.29 -0.29
N ALA A 41 24.76 10.51 0.24
CA ALA A 41 25.35 10.86 1.54
C ALA A 41 24.61 10.19 2.72
N ALA A 42 23.31 9.97 2.59
CA ALA A 42 22.50 9.30 3.59
C ALA A 42 21.55 8.28 2.91
N PRO A 43 21.30 7.11 3.52
CA PRO A 43 20.45 6.08 2.94
C PRO A 43 18.97 6.50 2.89
N THR A 44 18.54 7.41 3.77
CA THR A 44 17.18 7.99 3.76
C THR A 44 17.21 9.29 3.00
N GLN A 45 16.39 9.39 1.97
CA GLN A 45 16.25 10.57 1.12
C GLN A 45 14.83 11.10 1.18
N GLU A 46 14.69 12.42 1.11
CA GLU A 46 13.40 13.06 0.93
C GLU A 46 13.04 13.08 -0.55
N VAL A 47 11.83 12.61 -0.86
CA VAL A 47 11.25 12.61 -2.19
C VAL A 47 9.88 13.28 -2.16
N SER A 48 9.40 13.73 -3.32
CA SER A 48 8.07 14.33 -3.45
C SER A 48 7.19 13.53 -4.41
N GLU A 49 5.93 13.34 -4.03
CA GLU A 49 4.89 12.72 -4.86
C GLU A 49 3.61 13.57 -4.76
N ASN A 50 3.11 14.11 -5.87
CA ASN A 50 1.91 14.95 -5.93
C ASN A 50 1.90 16.12 -4.92
N GLY A 51 3.08 16.70 -4.63
CA GLY A 51 3.24 17.78 -3.67
C GLY A 51 3.40 17.34 -2.21
N HIS A 52 3.26 16.06 -1.89
CA HIS A 52 3.53 15.51 -0.57
C HIS A 52 4.99 15.03 -0.47
N ARG A 53 5.57 15.14 0.72
CA ARG A 53 6.97 14.82 1.00
C ARG A 53 7.06 13.48 1.72
N PHE A 54 8.05 12.66 1.35
CA PHE A 54 8.27 11.34 1.95
C PHE A 54 9.75 11.08 2.18
N LEU A 55 10.05 10.52 3.32
CA LEU A 55 11.36 9.93 3.62
C LEU A 55 11.39 8.49 3.08
N VAL A 56 12.31 8.21 2.18
CA VAL A 56 12.46 6.92 1.52
C VAL A 56 13.85 6.37 1.75
N ASN A 57 13.93 5.12 2.21
CA ASN A 57 15.18 4.40 2.36
C ASN A 57 15.15 3.16 1.45
N TRP A 58 15.84 3.23 0.31
CA TRP A 58 15.88 2.11 -0.63
C TRP A 58 16.86 1.01 -0.22
N GLU A 59 17.82 1.26 0.66
CA GLU A 59 18.77 0.25 1.13
C GLU A 59 18.09 -0.73 2.11
N GLU A 60 17.39 -0.22 3.11
CA GLU A 60 16.75 -1.01 4.17
C GLU A 60 15.26 -1.27 3.92
N GLY A 61 14.58 -0.41 3.17
CA GLY A 61 13.15 -0.50 2.90
C GLY A 61 12.76 -1.72 2.09
N GLN A 62 11.49 -2.08 2.13
CA GLN A 62 10.96 -3.13 1.26
C GLN A 62 11.04 -2.69 -0.21
N LYS A 63 11.44 -3.60 -1.11
CA LYS A 63 11.66 -3.32 -2.54
C LYS A 63 12.51 -2.05 -2.72
N THR A 64 11.96 -1.02 -3.33
CA THR A 64 12.60 0.28 -3.59
C THR A 64 12.40 1.31 -2.47
N GLY A 65 11.84 0.91 -1.33
CA GLY A 65 11.60 1.79 -0.18
C GLY A 65 10.28 2.56 -0.24
N PHE A 66 9.61 2.61 -1.40
CA PHE A 66 8.31 3.25 -1.59
C PHE A 66 7.52 2.55 -2.72
N PHE A 67 6.20 2.45 -2.57
CA PHE A 67 5.33 1.76 -3.52
C PHE A 67 4.70 2.75 -4.51
N LEU A 68 5.39 3.03 -5.62
CA LEU A 68 4.93 3.97 -6.65
C LEU A 68 3.64 3.52 -7.34
N ASP A 69 3.41 2.22 -7.41
CA ASP A 69 2.24 1.60 -8.04
C ASP A 69 0.91 1.95 -7.35
N GLN A 70 0.94 2.47 -6.13
CA GLN A 70 -0.24 2.94 -5.39
C GLN A 70 -0.49 4.45 -5.50
N ARG A 71 0.30 5.21 -6.27
CA ARG A 71 0.22 6.69 -6.34
C ARG A 71 -1.20 7.21 -6.64
N CYS A 72 -1.83 6.73 -7.70
CA CYS A 72 -3.18 7.17 -8.07
C CYS A 72 -4.24 6.73 -7.06
N ASN A 73 -4.02 5.59 -6.39
CA ASN A 73 -4.92 5.10 -5.36
C ASN A 73 -4.81 5.93 -4.07
N ARG A 74 -3.57 6.40 -3.74
CA ARG A 74 -3.36 7.37 -2.64
C ARG A 74 -4.07 8.70 -2.91
N GLU A 75 -3.96 9.24 -4.12
CA GLU A 75 -4.67 10.45 -4.54
C GLU A 75 -6.19 10.30 -4.41
N LEU A 76 -6.71 9.12 -4.69
CA LEU A 76 -8.13 8.86 -4.51
C LEU A 76 -8.53 8.81 -3.03
N VAL A 77 -7.69 8.28 -2.13
CA VAL A 77 -7.91 8.34 -0.68
C VAL A 77 -8.00 9.79 -0.21
N GLU A 78 -7.12 10.68 -0.70
CA GLU A 78 -7.17 12.11 -0.39
C GLU A 78 -8.54 12.72 -0.69
N ARG A 79 -9.14 12.39 -1.84
CA ARG A 79 -10.47 12.88 -2.24
C ARG A 79 -11.60 12.39 -1.34
N TYR A 80 -11.46 11.23 -0.71
CA TYR A 80 -12.48 10.64 0.17
C TYR A 80 -12.27 10.92 1.66
N ALA A 81 -11.14 11.51 2.05
CA ALA A 81 -10.74 11.62 3.46
C ALA A 81 -11.39 12.78 4.23
N ALA A 82 -11.92 13.80 3.53
CA ALA A 82 -12.42 15.02 4.17
C ALA A 82 -13.42 14.75 5.31
N GLY A 83 -13.07 15.21 6.51
CA GLY A 83 -13.90 15.10 7.72
C GLY A 83 -14.03 13.69 8.28
N ARG A 84 -13.23 12.70 7.83
CA ARG A 84 -13.31 11.31 8.25
C ARG A 84 -12.26 10.94 9.29
N THR A 85 -12.60 9.93 10.10
CA THR A 85 -11.65 9.20 10.96
C THR A 85 -11.12 8.00 10.19
N VAL A 86 -9.82 8.00 9.90
CA VAL A 86 -9.18 7.09 8.95
C VAL A 86 -8.35 6.02 9.65
N LEU A 87 -8.51 4.77 9.22
CA LEU A 87 -7.65 3.65 9.59
C LEU A 87 -6.87 3.18 8.35
N ASN A 88 -5.55 3.29 8.39
CA ASN A 88 -4.65 2.74 7.38
C ASN A 88 -3.96 1.49 7.94
N THR A 89 -4.38 0.30 7.49
CA THR A 89 -3.77 -0.98 7.88
C THR A 89 -2.74 -1.42 6.85
N PHE A 90 -1.71 -2.14 7.31
CA PHE A 90 -0.53 -2.48 6.51
C PHE A 90 0.11 -1.21 5.94
N CYS A 91 0.21 -0.21 6.81
CA CYS A 91 0.44 1.17 6.37
C CYS A 91 1.85 1.38 5.81
N TYR A 92 2.80 0.47 6.06
CA TYR A 92 4.21 0.61 5.70
C TYR A 92 4.73 1.98 6.16
N THR A 93 5.26 2.79 5.27
CA THR A 93 5.79 4.14 5.58
C THR A 93 4.73 5.25 5.58
N GLY A 94 3.45 4.90 5.67
CA GLY A 94 2.36 5.84 5.84
C GLY A 94 1.93 6.59 4.58
N GLY A 95 2.23 6.06 3.39
CA GLY A 95 1.87 6.76 2.14
C GLY A 95 0.39 7.14 2.07
N PHE A 96 -0.52 6.22 2.33
CA PHE A 96 -1.96 6.52 2.37
C PHE A 96 -2.34 7.46 3.53
N SER A 97 -1.62 7.40 4.66
CA SER A 97 -1.89 8.25 5.83
C SER A 97 -1.63 9.72 5.54
N VAL A 98 -0.51 10.03 4.84
CA VAL A 98 -0.17 11.40 4.42
C VAL A 98 -1.25 11.95 3.49
N TYR A 99 -1.69 11.18 2.49
CA TYR A 99 -2.74 11.61 1.58
C TYR A 99 -4.10 11.75 2.29
N ALA A 100 -4.45 10.88 3.23
CA ALA A 100 -5.67 11.04 4.01
C ALA A 100 -5.66 12.33 4.84
N ALA A 101 -4.55 12.65 5.49
CA ALA A 101 -4.39 13.90 6.24
C ALA A 101 -4.47 15.13 5.34
N ALA A 102 -3.79 15.11 4.18
CA ALA A 102 -3.86 16.18 3.19
C ALA A 102 -5.29 16.41 2.66
N GLY A 103 -6.07 15.34 2.52
CA GLY A 103 -7.47 15.38 2.13
C GLY A 103 -8.42 15.87 3.23
N GLY A 104 -7.90 16.30 4.38
CA GLY A 104 -8.71 16.85 5.48
C GLY A 104 -9.34 15.80 6.40
N ALA A 105 -8.70 14.63 6.56
CA ALA A 105 -9.10 13.70 7.62
C ALA A 105 -9.08 14.37 8.99
N LYS A 106 -10.00 13.99 9.88
CA LYS A 106 -10.02 14.48 11.28
C LYS A 106 -8.89 13.88 12.11
N GLU A 107 -8.68 12.61 11.96
CA GLU A 107 -7.59 11.83 12.57
C GLU A 107 -7.21 10.65 11.68
N VAL A 108 -5.98 10.21 11.79
CA VAL A 108 -5.46 9.04 11.06
C VAL A 108 -4.80 8.09 12.06
N CYS A 109 -5.16 6.80 11.97
CA CYS A 109 -4.47 5.73 12.67
C CYS A 109 -3.74 4.86 11.64
N SER A 110 -2.43 4.70 11.80
CA SER A 110 -1.55 3.90 10.95
C SER A 110 -1.14 2.62 11.68
N VAL A 111 -1.41 1.46 11.09
CA VAL A 111 -1.14 0.16 11.70
C VAL A 111 -0.26 -0.68 10.76
N ASP A 112 0.85 -1.18 11.27
CA ASP A 112 1.73 -2.14 10.60
C ASP A 112 2.39 -3.05 11.64
N ALA A 113 2.79 -4.25 11.24
CA ALA A 113 3.51 -5.17 12.13
C ALA A 113 4.96 -4.73 12.40
N SER A 114 5.53 -3.88 11.55
CA SER A 114 6.90 -3.40 11.62
C SER A 114 6.99 -2.10 12.42
N GLU A 115 7.66 -2.11 13.56
CA GLU A 115 7.97 -0.90 14.33
C GLU A 115 8.70 0.15 13.49
N ARG A 116 9.66 -0.27 12.68
CA ARG A 116 10.40 0.64 11.78
C ARG A 116 9.48 1.30 10.75
N ALA A 117 8.51 0.56 10.22
CA ALA A 117 7.55 1.09 9.26
C ALA A 117 6.66 2.17 9.91
N VAL A 118 6.08 1.90 11.08
CA VAL A 118 5.21 2.87 11.77
C VAL A 118 5.98 4.09 12.29
N GLN A 119 7.24 3.95 12.67
CA GLN A 119 8.11 5.09 12.97
C GLN A 119 8.29 6.00 11.76
N LEU A 120 8.59 5.43 10.60
CA LEU A 120 8.76 6.19 9.37
C LEU A 120 7.43 6.79 8.89
N ALA A 121 6.31 6.11 9.14
CA ALA A 121 4.99 6.69 8.90
C ALA A 121 4.73 7.94 9.76
N ASP A 122 5.13 7.91 11.02
CA ASP A 122 5.02 9.08 11.92
C ASP A 122 5.95 10.22 11.47
N GLU A 123 7.19 9.91 11.10
CA GLU A 123 8.13 10.89 10.54
C GLU A 123 7.58 11.54 9.26
N ASN A 124 6.98 10.75 8.36
CA ASN A 124 6.36 11.27 7.13
C ASN A 124 5.13 12.15 7.42
N MET A 125 4.33 11.81 8.41
CA MET A 125 3.22 12.65 8.84
C MET A 125 3.72 13.98 9.40
N ARG A 126 4.71 13.98 10.29
CA ARG A 126 5.31 15.18 10.85
C ARG A 126 6.00 16.05 9.79
N LEU A 127 6.66 15.43 8.80
CA LEU A 127 7.30 16.12 7.69
C LEU A 127 6.32 16.99 6.89
N ASN A 128 5.05 16.57 6.77
CA ASN A 128 4.02 17.27 6.00
C ASN A 128 3.15 18.18 6.86
N PHE A 129 2.84 17.80 8.10
CA PHE A 129 1.79 18.47 8.91
C PHE A 129 2.27 18.95 10.28
N GLY A 130 3.55 18.72 10.63
CA GLY A 130 4.05 19.00 11.98
C GLY A 130 3.45 18.07 13.04
N ASP A 131 3.59 18.46 14.30
CA ASP A 131 3.11 17.68 15.45
C ASP A 131 1.63 17.92 15.80
N SER A 132 0.95 18.84 15.13
CA SER A 132 -0.41 19.24 15.47
C SER A 132 -1.50 18.37 14.86
N PHE A 133 -1.20 17.57 13.84
CA PHE A 133 -2.18 16.69 13.22
C PHE A 133 -2.45 15.47 14.11
N PRO A 134 -3.71 15.10 14.36
CA PRO A 134 -4.05 13.92 15.16
C PRO A 134 -3.68 12.62 14.43
N HIS A 135 -2.48 12.10 14.67
CA HIS A 135 -1.97 10.86 14.11
C HIS A 135 -1.56 9.89 15.21
N THR A 136 -1.98 8.64 15.04
CA THR A 136 -1.60 7.54 15.95
C THR A 136 -0.95 6.43 15.15
N THR A 137 0.17 5.90 15.62
CA THR A 137 0.85 4.75 15.03
C THR A 137 0.80 3.55 15.98
N LEU A 138 0.56 2.36 15.43
CA LEU A 138 0.52 1.12 16.21
C LEU A 138 1.33 0.03 15.49
N ALA A 139 2.37 -0.47 16.17
CA ALA A 139 3.14 -1.62 15.72
C ALA A 139 2.46 -2.89 16.21
N CYS A 140 1.54 -3.44 15.39
CA CYS A 140 0.82 -4.67 15.74
C CYS A 140 0.27 -5.37 14.49
N ASP A 141 -0.21 -6.61 14.69
CA ASP A 141 -0.92 -7.33 13.64
C ASP A 141 -2.23 -6.65 13.28
N ALA A 142 -2.34 -6.17 12.03
CA ALA A 142 -3.50 -5.44 11.53
C ALA A 142 -4.78 -6.31 11.55
N VAL A 143 -4.65 -7.63 11.33
CA VAL A 143 -5.79 -8.55 11.35
C VAL A 143 -6.35 -8.73 12.76
N GLU A 144 -5.46 -8.75 13.76
CA GLU A 144 -5.87 -8.80 15.17
C GLU A 144 -6.46 -7.45 15.60
N TYR A 145 -5.83 -6.33 15.22
CA TYR A 145 -6.34 -4.98 15.51
C TYR A 145 -7.77 -4.77 15.00
N LEU A 146 -8.04 -5.21 13.76
CA LEU A 146 -9.39 -5.12 13.15
C LEU A 146 -10.48 -5.89 13.89
N LYS A 147 -10.16 -6.77 14.84
CA LYS A 147 -11.17 -7.50 15.62
C LYS A 147 -11.90 -6.62 16.64
N GLN A 148 -11.32 -5.50 17.05
CA GLN A 148 -11.76 -4.71 18.19
C GLN A 148 -11.78 -3.19 17.93
N ILE A 149 -11.88 -2.79 16.66
CA ILE A 149 -11.89 -1.36 16.31
C ILE A 149 -13.26 -0.69 16.57
N GLY A 150 -14.34 -1.51 16.70
CA GLY A 150 -15.70 -1.01 16.79
C GLY A 150 -16.08 -0.16 15.58
N ASP A 151 -17.04 0.72 15.76
CA ASP A 151 -17.49 1.70 14.75
C ASP A 151 -16.70 3.02 14.77
N ARG A 152 -15.43 2.95 15.17
CA ARG A 152 -14.58 4.14 15.34
C ARG A 152 -14.26 4.82 14.00
N TYR A 153 -14.03 4.02 12.95
CA TYR A 153 -13.53 4.50 11.66
C TYR A 153 -14.62 4.54 10.60
N ASP A 154 -14.59 5.58 9.77
CA ASP A 154 -15.48 5.78 8.64
C ASP A 154 -14.75 5.84 7.28
N LEU A 155 -13.42 5.71 7.28
CA LEU A 155 -12.60 5.33 6.14
C LEU A 155 -11.56 4.30 6.58
N ILE A 156 -11.55 3.14 5.93
CA ILE A 156 -10.59 2.06 6.21
C ILE A 156 -9.83 1.71 4.93
N ILE A 157 -8.52 1.53 5.04
CA ILE A 157 -7.65 1.09 3.96
C ILE A 157 -7.06 -0.27 4.35
N LEU A 158 -7.25 -1.27 3.47
CA LEU A 158 -6.71 -2.60 3.57
C LEU A 158 -5.77 -2.83 2.38
N ASP A 159 -4.45 -2.70 2.59
CA ASP A 159 -3.43 -2.96 1.57
C ASP A 159 -2.46 -4.06 2.03
N PRO A 160 -2.95 -5.29 2.24
CA PRO A 160 -2.15 -6.38 2.78
C PRO A 160 -1.08 -6.84 1.78
N PRO A 161 0.01 -7.45 2.27
CA PRO A 161 0.97 -8.12 1.42
C PRO A 161 0.30 -9.25 0.62
N ALA A 162 0.95 -9.69 -0.47
CA ALA A 162 0.44 -10.76 -1.31
C ALA A 162 0.24 -12.05 -0.51
N PHE A 163 -1.01 -12.47 -0.30
CA PHE A 163 -1.33 -13.73 0.40
C PHE A 163 -1.08 -14.96 -0.47
N ALA A 164 -1.02 -14.80 -1.82
CA ALA A 164 -0.69 -15.88 -2.73
C ALA A 164 0.46 -15.45 -3.65
N LYS A 165 1.61 -16.09 -3.49
CA LYS A 165 2.73 -15.98 -4.45
C LYS A 165 2.62 -17.01 -5.58
N HIS A 166 1.85 -18.08 -5.38
CA HIS A 166 1.69 -19.18 -6.34
C HIS A 166 0.27 -19.73 -6.30
N HIS A 167 -0.21 -20.29 -7.42
CA HIS A 167 -1.55 -20.88 -7.54
C HIS A 167 -1.86 -21.97 -6.52
N LYS A 168 -0.85 -22.74 -6.06
CA LYS A 168 -1.05 -23.80 -5.05
C LYS A 168 -1.62 -23.31 -3.71
N VAL A 169 -1.41 -22.06 -3.35
CA VAL A 169 -1.90 -21.47 -2.08
C VAL A 169 -3.11 -20.53 -2.28
N LEU A 170 -3.66 -20.50 -3.50
CA LEU A 170 -4.74 -19.58 -3.86
C LEU A 170 -5.96 -19.70 -2.95
N GLY A 171 -6.41 -20.93 -2.63
CA GLY A 171 -7.55 -21.16 -1.75
C GLY A 171 -7.38 -20.55 -0.36
N ASN A 172 -6.19 -20.71 0.23
CA ASN A 172 -5.87 -20.13 1.54
C ASN A 172 -5.80 -18.60 1.48
N ALA A 173 -5.23 -18.06 0.40
CA ALA A 173 -5.17 -16.62 0.19
C ALA A 173 -6.56 -16.00 0.08
N MET A 174 -7.48 -16.64 -0.68
CA MET A 174 -8.86 -16.17 -0.81
C MET A 174 -9.59 -16.18 0.53
N GLN A 175 -9.36 -17.20 1.38
CA GLN A 175 -9.89 -17.20 2.74
C GLN A 175 -9.29 -16.08 3.60
N GLY A 176 -8.01 -15.77 3.42
CA GLY A 176 -7.34 -14.63 4.08
C GLY A 176 -8.01 -13.30 3.70
N TYR A 177 -8.13 -13.02 2.41
CA TYR A 177 -8.80 -11.81 1.91
C TYR A 177 -10.26 -11.73 2.36
N LYS A 178 -11.00 -12.84 2.32
CA LYS A 178 -12.39 -12.89 2.78
C LYS A 178 -12.51 -12.52 4.25
N ARG A 179 -11.70 -13.14 5.13
CA ARG A 179 -11.72 -12.83 6.56
C ARG A 179 -11.34 -11.40 6.86
N LEU A 180 -10.29 -10.87 6.21
CA LEU A 180 -9.83 -9.50 6.39
C LEU A 180 -10.95 -8.50 6.03
N ASN A 181 -11.52 -8.65 4.84
CA ASN A 181 -12.60 -7.78 4.37
C ASN A 181 -13.87 -7.90 5.21
N ALA A 182 -14.27 -9.12 5.61
CA ALA A 182 -15.45 -9.32 6.46
C ALA A 182 -15.30 -8.61 7.81
N ARG A 183 -14.10 -8.63 8.42
CA ARG A 183 -13.83 -7.92 9.67
C ARG A 183 -13.95 -6.41 9.50
N ALA A 184 -13.32 -5.84 8.50
CA ALA A 184 -13.41 -4.41 8.24
C ALA A 184 -14.87 -3.98 7.94
N LEU A 185 -15.57 -4.73 7.08
CA LEU A 185 -16.96 -4.45 6.72
C LEU A 185 -17.92 -4.56 7.90
N SER A 186 -17.70 -5.48 8.85
CA SER A 186 -18.58 -5.62 10.01
C SER A 186 -18.44 -4.47 11.01
N GLN A 187 -17.32 -3.74 11.00
CA GLN A 187 -16.99 -2.73 12.02
C GLN A 187 -16.88 -1.31 11.48
N ILE A 188 -16.80 -1.12 10.17
CA ILE A 188 -16.82 0.24 9.60
C ILE A 188 -18.16 0.91 9.83
N ARG A 189 -18.16 2.22 10.13
CA ARG A 189 -19.39 2.99 10.30
C ARG A 189 -20.29 2.89 9.09
N PRO A 190 -21.64 2.87 9.25
CA PRO A 190 -22.57 3.08 8.14
C PRO A 190 -22.27 4.39 7.39
N GLY A 191 -22.30 4.36 6.06
CA GLY A 191 -21.85 5.47 5.22
C GLY A 191 -20.33 5.58 5.07
N GLY A 192 -19.61 4.60 5.61
CA GLY A 192 -18.15 4.55 5.52
C GLY A 192 -17.63 4.11 4.15
N ILE A 193 -16.34 4.38 3.92
CA ILE A 193 -15.63 4.05 2.70
C ILE A 193 -14.52 3.05 3.01
N LEU A 194 -14.54 1.90 2.32
CA LEU A 194 -13.50 0.90 2.42
C LEU A 194 -12.68 0.86 1.13
N PHE A 195 -11.38 1.10 1.23
CA PHE A 195 -10.40 0.79 0.21
C PHE A 195 -9.82 -0.58 0.49
N THR A 196 -9.88 -1.50 -0.45
CA THR A 196 -9.32 -2.85 -0.27
C THR A 196 -8.54 -3.28 -1.50
N PHE A 197 -7.34 -3.84 -1.28
CA PHE A 197 -6.39 -4.17 -2.33
C PHE A 197 -5.93 -5.63 -2.28
N SER A 198 -5.41 -6.08 -3.41
CA SER A 198 -4.63 -7.30 -3.55
C SER A 198 -3.54 -7.09 -4.61
N CYS A 199 -2.29 -7.34 -4.23
CA CYS A 199 -1.14 -7.37 -5.14
C CYS A 199 -0.73 -8.80 -5.55
N SER A 200 -1.56 -9.81 -5.26
CA SER A 200 -1.29 -11.21 -5.61
C SER A 200 -1.55 -11.46 -7.09
N GLN A 201 -0.52 -11.82 -7.88
CA GLN A 201 -0.67 -12.17 -9.31
C GLN A 201 -1.66 -13.31 -9.56
N ALA A 202 -1.65 -14.33 -8.69
CA ALA A 202 -2.55 -15.49 -8.81
C ALA A 202 -4.03 -15.16 -8.58
N VAL A 203 -4.35 -13.98 -8.05
CA VAL A 203 -5.72 -13.52 -7.77
C VAL A 203 -6.18 -12.62 -8.91
N THR A 204 -7.18 -13.06 -9.69
CA THR A 204 -7.77 -12.23 -10.75
C THR A 204 -8.68 -11.14 -10.16
N LYS A 205 -8.98 -10.11 -10.95
CA LYS A 205 -9.94 -9.06 -10.56
C LYS A 205 -11.31 -9.63 -10.19
N GLU A 206 -11.80 -10.56 -10.97
CA GLU A 206 -13.10 -11.21 -10.75
C GLU A 206 -13.09 -12.04 -9.47
N LEU A 207 -12.05 -12.82 -9.26
CA LEU A 207 -11.90 -13.63 -8.04
C LEU A 207 -11.82 -12.75 -6.79
N PHE A 208 -11.07 -11.64 -6.85
CA PHE A 208 -10.99 -10.69 -5.75
C PHE A 208 -12.36 -10.07 -5.46
N ARG A 209 -13.07 -9.59 -6.49
CA ARG A 209 -14.43 -9.02 -6.36
C ARG A 209 -15.40 -10.03 -5.74
N THR A 210 -15.42 -11.29 -6.21
CA THR A 210 -16.28 -12.35 -5.66
C THR A 210 -15.96 -12.66 -4.21
N THR A 211 -14.68 -12.57 -3.83
CA THR A 211 -14.24 -12.76 -2.44
C THR A 211 -14.73 -11.62 -1.54
N VAL A 212 -14.61 -10.39 -2.01
CA VAL A 212 -15.12 -9.21 -1.27
C VAL A 212 -16.65 -9.23 -1.18
N PHE A 213 -17.37 -9.66 -2.23
CA PHE A 213 -18.80 -9.93 -2.17
C PHE A 213 -19.13 -10.94 -1.07
N SER A 214 -18.43 -12.07 -1.03
CA SER A 214 -18.63 -13.08 0.02
C SER A 214 -18.37 -12.53 1.43
N ALA A 215 -17.37 -11.64 1.56
CA ALA A 215 -17.07 -10.95 2.81
C ALA A 215 -18.20 -10.00 3.25
N ALA A 216 -18.79 -9.26 2.31
CA ALA A 216 -19.92 -8.37 2.57
C ALA A 216 -21.17 -9.14 3.02
N ALA A 217 -21.44 -10.28 2.38
CA ALA A 217 -22.55 -11.18 2.78
C ALA A 217 -22.35 -11.72 4.20
N ILE A 218 -21.12 -12.12 4.57
CA ILE A 218 -20.78 -12.58 5.94
C ILE A 218 -20.95 -11.45 6.95
N ALA A 219 -20.57 -10.23 6.59
CA ALA A 219 -20.70 -9.05 7.44
C ALA A 219 -22.13 -8.54 7.57
N GLY A 220 -23.06 -9.04 6.77
CA GLY A 220 -24.46 -8.60 6.73
C GLY A 220 -24.62 -7.15 6.25
N ARG A 221 -23.72 -6.65 5.39
CA ARG A 221 -23.69 -5.25 4.95
C ARG A 221 -24.06 -5.12 3.46
N ASN A 222 -24.88 -4.11 3.16
CA ASN A 222 -25.05 -3.64 1.79
C ASN A 222 -23.83 -2.82 1.37
N VAL A 223 -23.26 -3.15 0.22
CA VAL A 223 -21.99 -2.57 -0.24
C VAL A 223 -22.09 -2.20 -1.71
N ARG A 224 -21.69 -0.99 -2.06
CA ARG A 224 -21.62 -0.51 -3.46
C ARG A 224 -20.18 -0.27 -3.87
N ILE A 225 -19.80 -0.74 -5.03
CA ILE A 225 -18.48 -0.46 -5.62
C ILE A 225 -18.53 0.92 -6.25
N LEU A 226 -17.73 1.85 -5.70
CA LEU A 226 -17.55 3.19 -6.27
C LEU A 226 -16.47 3.22 -7.35
N HIS A 227 -15.34 2.51 -7.11
CA HIS A 227 -14.24 2.42 -8.07
C HIS A 227 -13.66 1.02 -8.13
N GLN A 228 -13.19 0.65 -9.31
CA GLN A 228 -12.31 -0.50 -9.53
C GLN A 228 -10.92 0.05 -9.85
N LEU A 229 -9.92 -0.36 -9.06
CA LEU A 229 -8.58 0.20 -9.05
C LEU A 229 -7.58 -0.78 -9.66
N ALA A 230 -6.51 -0.23 -10.24
CA ALA A 230 -5.38 -0.94 -10.79
C ALA A 230 -4.10 -0.14 -10.53
N GLN A 231 -2.98 -0.64 -11.02
CA GLN A 231 -1.73 0.11 -11.08
C GLN A 231 -1.83 1.30 -12.07
N PRO A 232 -1.06 2.38 -11.81
CA PRO A 232 -1.09 3.59 -12.64
C PRO A 232 -0.35 3.40 -13.99
N ALA A 233 -0.45 4.39 -14.86
CA ALA A 233 0.11 4.35 -16.22
C ALA A 233 1.65 4.24 -16.27
N ASP A 234 2.37 4.62 -15.22
CA ASP A 234 3.82 4.42 -15.10
C ASP A 234 4.22 2.98 -14.72
N HIS A 235 3.22 2.12 -14.44
CA HIS A 235 3.34 0.66 -14.32
C HIS A 235 2.51 -0.01 -15.42
N PRO A 236 2.83 0.22 -16.72
CA PRO A 236 2.00 -0.23 -17.83
C PRO A 236 1.98 -1.75 -17.91
N ILE A 237 0.81 -2.27 -18.29
CA ILE A 237 0.64 -3.70 -18.56
C ILE A 237 0.91 -3.91 -20.05
N ASN A 238 1.90 -4.76 -20.37
CA ASN A 238 2.11 -5.16 -21.75
C ASN A 238 0.96 -6.10 -22.17
N ILE A 239 0.28 -5.76 -23.28
CA ILE A 239 -0.86 -6.54 -23.76
C ILE A 239 -0.53 -8.00 -24.09
N TYR A 240 0.74 -8.28 -24.39
CA TYR A 240 1.25 -9.64 -24.65
C TYR A 240 1.76 -10.35 -23.38
N HIS A 241 1.81 -9.65 -22.23
CA HIS A 241 2.27 -10.16 -20.94
C HIS A 241 1.29 -9.77 -19.83
N PRO A 242 0.11 -10.44 -19.78
CA PRO A 242 -0.93 -10.12 -18.80
C PRO A 242 -0.48 -10.38 -17.35
N GLU A 243 0.61 -11.11 -17.14
CA GLU A 243 1.22 -11.32 -15.82
C GLU A 243 1.72 -10.01 -15.16
N GLY A 244 1.91 -8.97 -15.98
CA GLY A 244 2.20 -7.62 -15.49
C GLY A 244 1.02 -6.97 -14.73
N GLU A 245 -0.19 -7.51 -14.84
CA GLU A 245 -1.37 -7.06 -14.12
C GLU A 245 -1.45 -7.72 -12.74
N TYR A 246 -0.89 -7.10 -11.73
CA TYR A 246 -0.82 -7.67 -10.38
C TYR A 246 -1.62 -6.91 -9.34
N LEU A 247 -1.81 -5.57 -9.49
CA LEU A 247 -2.53 -4.76 -8.53
C LEU A 247 -4.01 -4.63 -8.91
N LYS A 248 -4.88 -4.91 -7.98
CA LYS A 248 -6.34 -4.69 -8.06
C LYS A 248 -6.85 -4.17 -6.74
N GLY A 249 -7.83 -3.29 -6.82
CA GLY A 249 -8.48 -2.75 -5.64
C GLY A 249 -9.94 -2.40 -5.91
N LEU A 250 -10.66 -2.23 -4.82
CA LEU A 250 -12.04 -1.75 -4.82
C LEU A 250 -12.17 -0.61 -3.83
N VAL A 251 -12.91 0.42 -4.21
CA VAL A 251 -13.43 1.42 -3.28
C VAL A 251 -14.90 1.13 -3.07
N LEU A 252 -15.27 0.91 -1.82
CA LEU A 252 -16.61 0.45 -1.44
C LEU A 252 -17.28 1.50 -0.56
N TYR A 253 -18.54 1.81 -0.87
CA TYR A 253 -19.44 2.50 0.04
C TYR A 253 -20.21 1.44 0.82
N VAL A 254 -20.24 1.58 2.15
CA VAL A 254 -20.79 0.58 3.08
C VAL A 254 -22.00 1.16 3.79
N GLU A 255 -23.20 0.60 3.54
CA GLU A 255 -24.48 1.00 4.15
C GLU A 255 -24.66 0.38 5.52
#